data_0fc7dd2a4ff2b6c3a07fcd241d814c1a
#
_entry.id   0fc7dd2a4ff2b6c3a07fcd241d814c1a
#
_cell.length_a   1.000
_cell.length_b   1.000
_cell.length_c   1.000
_cell.angle_alpha   90.00
_cell.angle_beta   90.00
_cell.angle_gamma   90.00
#
_symmetry.space_group_name_H-M   'P 1'
#
loop_
_entity.id
_entity.type
_entity.pdbx_description
1 polymer ?
#
loop_
_entity_poly.entity_id
_entity_poly.type
_entity_poly.pdbx_seq_one_letter_code
_entity_poly.pdbx_strand_id
1 'polypeptide(L)'
;HYVWKHKLFPLVGLETTSGQRVEVIDTGLHNTNAGPDFFNAKIQIGNTLWVGNVEIHDRSSDWFIHKHQLDSRYNNVILHVASVIDGEVCTEAGETPPQLQLAVPAEVQKNYQELIKGDNYPPCYKIVPKLSKLMVHSWMSALQTERLEQKTEAILQRVKHFNGSWEEAYFATLARN
;
A
#
# COMPACT_ATOMS: atom_id res chain seq x y z
N HIS A 1 -7.23 -3.87 1.21
CA HIS A 1 -5.92 -3.23 1.49
C HIS A 1 -4.83 -4.25 1.81
N TYR A 2 -5.07 -5.21 2.74
CA TYR A 2 -4.07 -6.22 3.16
C TYR A 2 -3.50 -7.01 1.98
N VAL A 3 -4.35 -7.49 1.10
CA VAL A 3 -3.97 -8.25 -0.11
C VAL A 3 -3.08 -7.42 -1.03
N TRP A 4 -3.40 -6.16 -1.26
CA TRP A 4 -2.61 -5.23 -2.07
C TRP A 4 -1.27 -4.95 -1.42
N LYS A 5 -1.27 -4.50 -0.18
CA LYS A 5 -0.06 -4.14 0.59
C LYS A 5 1.01 -5.24 0.57
N HIS A 6 0.58 -6.50 0.70
CA HIS A 6 1.47 -7.66 0.80
C HIS A 6 1.62 -8.43 -0.51
N LYS A 7 1.10 -7.89 -1.62
CA LYS A 7 1.11 -8.53 -2.96
C LYS A 7 0.60 -9.98 -2.93
N LEU A 8 -0.48 -10.24 -2.16
CA LEU A 8 -1.08 -11.57 -2.03
C LEU A 8 -2.10 -11.84 -3.15
N PHE A 9 -1.74 -11.51 -4.37
CA PHE A 9 -2.51 -11.71 -5.59
C PHE A 9 -1.58 -12.21 -6.70
N PRO A 10 -2.12 -12.78 -7.81
CA PRO A 10 -1.30 -13.17 -8.95
C PRO A 10 -0.49 -11.96 -9.47
N LEU A 11 0.84 -12.10 -9.51
CA LEU A 11 1.73 -11.00 -9.96
C LEU A 11 1.84 -10.91 -11.48
N VAL A 12 1.31 -11.89 -12.19
CA VAL A 12 1.34 -11.98 -13.66
C VAL A 12 -0.07 -12.13 -14.20
N GLY A 13 -0.29 -11.67 -15.42
CA GLY A 13 -1.59 -11.76 -16.07
C GLY A 13 -2.62 -10.75 -15.56
N LEU A 14 -2.18 -9.69 -14.88
CA LEU A 14 -3.05 -8.59 -14.50
C LEU A 14 -3.31 -7.70 -15.72
N GLU A 15 -4.57 -7.32 -15.90
CA GLU A 15 -5.00 -6.42 -16.97
C GLU A 15 -6.04 -5.44 -16.45
N THR A 16 -5.99 -4.21 -16.94
CA THR A 16 -7.03 -3.22 -16.70
C THR A 16 -8.33 -3.63 -17.39
N THR A 17 -9.43 -3.00 -17.04
CA THR A 17 -10.73 -3.16 -17.75
C THR A 17 -10.65 -2.80 -19.23
N SER A 18 -9.67 -1.99 -19.64
CA SER A 18 -9.39 -1.66 -21.05
C SER A 18 -8.42 -2.64 -21.73
N GLY A 19 -8.04 -3.75 -21.09
CA GLY A 19 -7.16 -4.79 -21.65
C GLY A 19 -5.66 -4.41 -21.66
N GLN A 20 -5.24 -3.38 -20.93
CA GLN A 20 -3.84 -3.05 -20.80
C GLN A 20 -3.19 -3.90 -19.71
N ARG A 21 -2.04 -4.50 -20.03
CA ARG A 21 -1.24 -5.27 -19.06
C ARG A 21 -0.82 -4.40 -17.88
N VAL A 22 -0.95 -4.94 -16.68
CA VAL A 22 -0.54 -4.29 -15.43
C VAL A 22 0.56 -5.08 -14.75
N GLU A 23 1.61 -4.39 -14.29
CA GLU A 23 2.65 -4.95 -13.44
C GLU A 23 2.83 -4.03 -12.22
N VAL A 24 2.64 -4.58 -11.02
CA VAL A 24 2.77 -3.83 -9.77
C VAL A 24 4.21 -3.92 -9.27
N ILE A 25 5.00 -2.91 -9.56
CA ILE A 25 6.41 -2.82 -9.14
C ILE A 25 6.49 -2.49 -7.65
N ASP A 26 5.76 -1.47 -7.21
CA ASP A 26 5.65 -1.05 -5.81
C ASP A 26 4.19 -0.73 -5.49
N THR A 27 3.68 -1.28 -4.41
CA THR A 27 2.30 -1.06 -3.96
C THR A 27 2.08 0.33 -3.37
N GLY A 28 3.14 1.03 -3.05
CA GLY A 28 3.10 2.33 -2.39
C GLY A 28 3.01 2.27 -0.86
N LEU A 29 2.97 3.43 -0.26
CA LEU A 29 2.86 3.61 1.19
C LEU A 29 1.40 3.59 1.62
N HIS A 30 1.04 2.66 2.48
CA HIS A 30 -0.32 2.54 3.01
C HIS A 30 -0.69 3.79 3.83
N ASN A 31 -1.75 4.45 3.42
CA ASN A 31 -2.31 5.61 4.10
C ASN A 31 -3.38 5.17 5.11
N THR A 32 -3.31 5.69 6.31
CA THR A 32 -4.30 5.49 7.37
C THR A 32 -5.07 6.78 7.70
N ASN A 33 -4.82 7.84 6.93
CA ASN A 33 -5.47 9.14 7.05
C ASN A 33 -6.42 9.38 5.87
N ALA A 34 -6.97 10.58 5.78
CA ALA A 34 -7.81 10.97 4.66
C ALA A 34 -7.03 11.07 3.34
N GLY A 35 -7.64 10.67 2.24
CA GLY A 35 -7.07 10.62 0.88
C GLY A 35 -6.91 9.18 0.40
N PRO A 36 -6.27 8.99 -0.77
CA PRO A 36 -6.10 7.66 -1.36
C PRO A 36 -5.42 6.65 -0.44
N ASP A 37 -5.77 5.38 -0.58
CA ASP A 37 -5.33 4.27 0.28
C ASP A 37 -3.83 4.02 0.26
N PHE A 38 -3.19 4.23 -0.90
CA PHE A 38 -1.75 4.06 -1.07
C PHE A 38 -1.16 5.22 -1.83
N PHE A 39 -0.07 5.79 -1.29
CA PHE A 39 0.68 6.87 -1.92
C PHE A 39 1.92 6.36 -2.65
N ASN A 40 2.29 7.03 -3.75
CA ASN A 40 3.55 6.80 -4.47
C ASN A 40 3.75 5.35 -4.93
N ALA A 41 2.69 4.66 -5.29
CA ALA A 41 2.78 3.36 -5.94
C ALA A 41 3.49 3.50 -7.29
N LYS A 42 4.22 2.44 -7.71
CA LYS A 42 4.88 2.36 -9.02
C LYS A 42 4.27 1.20 -9.80
N ILE A 43 3.60 1.53 -10.89
CA ILE A 43 2.81 0.57 -11.66
C ILE A 43 3.12 0.76 -13.14
N GLN A 44 3.50 -0.33 -13.80
CA GLN A 44 3.59 -0.39 -15.25
C GLN A 44 2.20 -0.71 -15.81
N ILE A 45 1.64 0.18 -16.64
CA ILE A 45 0.39 -0.06 -17.37
C ILE A 45 0.71 0.05 -18.87
N GLY A 46 0.55 -1.06 -19.57
CA GLY A 46 1.03 -1.16 -20.95
C GLY A 46 2.55 -0.93 -21.01
N ASN A 47 2.96 0.08 -21.77
CA ASN A 47 4.36 0.47 -21.92
C ASN A 47 4.77 1.68 -21.05
N THR A 48 3.88 2.17 -20.19
CA THR A 48 4.12 3.38 -19.40
C THR A 48 4.27 3.04 -17.93
N LEU A 49 5.35 3.54 -17.31
CA LEU A 49 5.54 3.49 -15.87
C LEU A 49 4.84 4.69 -15.23
N TRP A 50 3.89 4.41 -14.38
CA TRP A 50 3.15 5.39 -13.60
C TRP A 50 3.63 5.43 -12.16
N VAL A 51 3.74 6.63 -11.60
CA VAL A 51 3.98 6.85 -10.18
C VAL A 51 2.87 7.76 -9.64
N GLY A 52 2.11 7.26 -8.68
CA GLY A 52 0.97 7.99 -8.14
C GLY A 52 0.24 7.19 -7.07
N ASN A 53 -1.01 7.52 -6.85
CA ASN A 53 -1.81 6.94 -5.78
C ASN A 53 -2.68 5.78 -6.28
N VAL A 54 -3.00 4.87 -5.39
CA VAL A 54 -3.93 3.76 -5.64
C VAL A 54 -5.07 3.84 -4.65
N GLU A 55 -6.28 3.66 -5.16
CA GLU A 55 -7.50 3.54 -4.36
C GLU A 55 -8.09 2.15 -4.51
N ILE A 56 -8.62 1.59 -3.41
CA ILE A 56 -9.12 0.20 -3.35
C ILE A 56 -10.52 0.15 -2.76
N HIS A 57 -11.43 -0.51 -3.49
CA HIS A 57 -12.80 -0.72 -3.05
C HIS A 57 -13.24 -2.17 -3.17
N ASP A 58 -14.34 -2.52 -2.54
CA ASP A 58 -15.01 -3.79 -2.80
C ASP A 58 -15.73 -3.75 -4.14
N ARG A 59 -16.43 -2.65 -4.44
CA ARG A 59 -17.10 -2.38 -5.71
C ARG A 59 -16.60 -1.06 -6.30
N SER A 60 -16.51 -0.96 -7.62
CA SER A 60 -16.08 0.30 -8.23
C SER A 60 -17.06 1.44 -7.97
N SER A 61 -18.35 1.16 -7.81
CA SER A 61 -19.39 2.14 -7.44
C SER A 61 -19.20 2.78 -6.05
N ASP A 62 -18.42 2.16 -5.16
CA ASP A 62 -18.10 2.72 -3.84
C ASP A 62 -17.32 4.04 -3.95
N TRP A 63 -16.62 4.25 -5.07
CA TRP A 63 -15.99 5.52 -5.42
C TRP A 63 -16.95 6.71 -5.28
N PHE A 64 -18.17 6.55 -5.78
CA PHE A 64 -19.19 7.59 -5.72
C PHE A 64 -19.86 7.68 -4.34
N ILE A 65 -20.01 6.54 -3.64
CA ILE A 65 -20.54 6.51 -2.27
C ILE A 65 -19.62 7.30 -1.34
N HIS A 66 -18.30 7.15 -1.51
CA HIS A 66 -17.28 7.87 -0.74
C HIS A 66 -17.04 9.29 -1.26
N LYS A 67 -17.68 9.70 -2.37
CA LYS A 67 -17.60 11.03 -2.97
C LYS A 67 -16.20 11.42 -3.47
N HIS A 68 -15.40 10.44 -3.90
CA HIS A 68 -14.04 10.68 -4.42
C HIS A 68 -14.03 11.54 -5.69
N GLN A 69 -15.09 11.51 -6.48
CA GLN A 69 -15.29 12.38 -7.65
C GLN A 69 -15.45 13.86 -7.31
N LEU A 70 -15.55 14.21 -6.03
CA LEU A 70 -15.67 15.61 -5.56
C LEU A 70 -14.43 16.05 -4.76
N ASP A 71 -13.38 15.25 -4.73
CA ASP A 71 -12.21 15.48 -3.87
C ASP A 71 -10.93 15.48 -4.70
N SER A 72 -10.29 16.65 -4.82
CA SER A 72 -9.07 16.85 -5.60
C SER A 72 -7.88 15.97 -5.16
N ARG A 73 -7.88 15.43 -3.93
CA ARG A 73 -6.85 14.50 -3.45
C ARG A 73 -6.79 13.22 -4.28
N TYR A 74 -7.88 12.84 -4.95
CA TYR A 74 -7.99 11.65 -5.80
C TYR A 74 -7.62 11.91 -7.27
N ASN A 75 -7.29 13.16 -7.65
CA ASN A 75 -6.87 13.48 -9.02
C ASN A 75 -5.54 12.82 -9.44
N ASN A 76 -4.72 12.40 -8.48
CA ASN A 76 -3.46 11.66 -8.71
C ASN A 76 -3.61 10.14 -8.57
N VAL A 77 -4.83 9.60 -8.60
CA VAL A 77 -5.05 8.16 -8.60
C VAL A 77 -4.71 7.62 -9.98
N ILE A 78 -3.66 6.79 -10.05
CA ILE A 78 -3.15 6.17 -11.28
C ILE A 78 -3.76 4.80 -11.54
N LEU A 79 -4.34 4.17 -10.51
CA LEU A 79 -5.03 2.89 -10.61
C LEU A 79 -6.12 2.80 -9.54
N HIS A 80 -7.32 2.47 -9.97
CA HIS A 80 -8.43 2.10 -9.09
C HIS A 80 -8.59 0.58 -9.09
N VAL A 81 -8.47 -0.04 -7.92
CA VAL A 81 -8.56 -1.49 -7.75
C VAL A 81 -9.88 -1.84 -7.08
N ALA A 82 -10.64 -2.78 -7.63
CA ALA A 82 -11.84 -3.25 -6.98
C ALA A 82 -12.05 -4.77 -7.15
N SER A 83 -12.74 -5.39 -6.18
CA SER A 83 -13.10 -6.81 -6.28
C SER A 83 -14.17 -7.04 -7.36
N VAL A 84 -15.06 -6.09 -7.53
CA VAL A 84 -16.12 -6.08 -8.56
C VAL A 84 -16.10 -4.73 -9.27
N ILE A 85 -15.93 -4.76 -10.60
CA ILE A 85 -16.08 -3.57 -11.44
C ILE A 85 -17.50 -3.55 -11.96
N ASP A 86 -18.31 -2.65 -11.41
CA ASP A 86 -19.73 -2.46 -11.77
C ASP A 86 -20.02 -1.10 -12.42
N GLY A 87 -18.99 -0.30 -12.70
CA GLY A 87 -19.07 0.95 -13.42
C GLY A 87 -17.73 1.64 -13.57
N GLU A 88 -17.66 2.59 -14.49
CA GLU A 88 -16.51 3.49 -14.63
C GLU A 88 -16.53 4.55 -13.56
N VAL A 89 -15.35 4.99 -13.13
CA VAL A 89 -15.17 6.05 -12.14
C VAL A 89 -14.50 7.27 -12.79
N CYS A 90 -14.72 8.45 -12.21
CA CYS A 90 -14.08 9.67 -12.63
C CYS A 90 -13.57 10.47 -11.44
N THR A 91 -12.46 11.17 -11.61
CA THR A 91 -11.91 12.10 -10.63
C THR A 91 -12.65 13.45 -10.67
N GLU A 92 -12.35 14.31 -9.70
CA GLU A 92 -12.86 15.69 -9.70
C GLU A 92 -12.40 16.49 -10.95
N ALA A 93 -11.22 16.19 -11.48
CA ALA A 93 -10.72 16.75 -12.72
C ALA A 93 -11.39 16.18 -13.99
N GLY A 94 -12.29 15.20 -13.85
CA GLY A 94 -12.98 14.55 -14.98
C GLY A 94 -12.16 13.47 -15.68
N GLU A 95 -11.03 13.07 -15.12
CA GLU A 95 -10.21 11.97 -15.65
C GLU A 95 -10.75 10.62 -15.18
N THR A 96 -10.65 9.60 -16.03
CA THR A 96 -11.03 8.21 -15.72
C THR A 96 -9.77 7.40 -15.41
N PRO A 97 -9.46 7.14 -14.13
CA PRO A 97 -8.30 6.32 -13.79
C PRO A 97 -8.49 4.88 -14.30
N PRO A 98 -7.43 4.22 -14.79
CA PRO A 98 -7.46 2.81 -15.14
C PRO A 98 -8.01 1.97 -13.99
N GLN A 99 -8.84 0.97 -14.29
CA GLN A 99 -9.42 0.09 -13.28
C GLN A 99 -8.85 -1.33 -13.42
N LEU A 100 -8.53 -1.93 -12.27
CA LEU A 100 -8.07 -3.31 -12.16
C LEU A 100 -9.06 -4.11 -11.30
N GLN A 101 -9.64 -5.16 -11.87
CA GLN A 101 -10.40 -6.11 -11.06
C GLN A 101 -9.46 -7.09 -10.37
N LEU A 102 -9.52 -7.15 -9.06
CA LEU A 102 -8.65 -7.99 -8.25
C LEU A 102 -9.46 -8.84 -7.27
N ALA A 103 -9.63 -10.12 -7.59
CA ALA A 103 -10.26 -11.05 -6.68
C ALA A 103 -9.32 -11.43 -5.53
N VAL A 104 -9.82 -11.43 -4.30
CA VAL A 104 -9.06 -11.92 -3.14
C VAL A 104 -9.00 -13.45 -3.20
N PRO A 105 -7.79 -14.07 -3.21
CA PRO A 105 -7.67 -15.52 -3.19
C PRO A 105 -8.37 -16.12 -1.96
N ALA A 106 -9.17 -17.17 -2.15
CA ALA A 106 -9.96 -17.78 -1.08
C ALA A 106 -9.11 -18.25 0.11
N GLU A 107 -7.90 -18.75 -0.16
CA GLU A 107 -6.96 -19.15 0.89
C GLU A 107 -6.49 -17.97 1.73
N VAL A 108 -6.19 -16.83 1.09
CA VAL A 108 -5.81 -15.59 1.80
C VAL A 108 -6.96 -15.10 2.66
N GLN A 109 -8.18 -15.12 2.13
CA GLN A 109 -9.37 -14.71 2.88
C GLN A 109 -9.59 -15.59 4.11
N LYS A 110 -9.45 -16.91 3.96
CA LYS A 110 -9.58 -17.88 5.08
C LYS A 110 -8.50 -17.63 6.14
N ASN A 111 -7.25 -17.54 5.73
CA ASN A 111 -6.12 -17.33 6.65
C ASN A 111 -6.22 -15.98 7.38
N TYR A 112 -6.67 -14.93 6.69
CA TYR A 112 -6.88 -13.61 7.27
C TYR A 112 -7.98 -13.64 8.35
N GLN A 113 -9.08 -14.34 8.11
CA GLN A 113 -10.14 -14.51 9.11
C GLN A 113 -9.65 -15.28 10.35
N GLU A 114 -8.78 -16.27 10.18
CA GLU A 114 -8.16 -17.00 11.28
C GLU A 114 -7.21 -16.09 12.09
N LEU A 115 -6.45 -15.24 11.43
CA LEU A 115 -5.56 -14.27 12.07
C LEU A 115 -6.32 -13.24 12.92
N ILE A 116 -7.44 -12.70 12.40
CA ILE A 116 -8.26 -11.73 13.14
C ILE A 116 -8.93 -12.35 14.37
N LYS A 117 -9.36 -13.62 14.28
CA LYS A 117 -10.03 -14.34 15.37
C LYS A 117 -9.06 -14.84 16.44
N GLY A 118 -7.77 -14.86 16.16
CA GLY A 118 -6.76 -15.37 17.06
C GLY A 118 -6.40 -14.37 18.16
N ASP A 119 -6.65 -14.72 19.43
CA ASP A 119 -6.21 -13.94 20.60
C ASP A 119 -4.70 -14.06 20.87
N ASN A 120 -3.98 -14.78 20.02
CA ASN A 120 -2.57 -15.06 20.24
C ASN A 120 -1.68 -14.05 19.49
N TYR A 121 -0.93 -13.29 20.24
CA TYR A 121 0.07 -12.37 19.72
C TYR A 121 1.49 -12.90 20.01
N PRO A 122 2.41 -12.87 19.06
CA PRO A 122 2.27 -12.45 17.64
C PRO A 122 1.53 -13.52 16.79
N PRO A 123 0.88 -13.13 15.67
CA PRO A 123 0.14 -14.08 14.81
C PRO A 123 0.99 -15.27 14.32
N CYS A 124 2.32 -15.08 14.23
CA CYS A 124 3.28 -16.11 13.81
C CYS A 124 3.76 -17.02 14.95
N TYR A 125 3.21 -16.92 16.17
CA TYR A 125 3.70 -17.65 17.35
C TYR A 125 3.80 -19.18 17.15
N LYS A 126 2.93 -19.79 16.32
CA LYS A 126 2.97 -21.21 15.99
C LYS A 126 4.11 -21.60 15.04
N ILE A 127 4.59 -20.65 14.25
CA ILE A 127 5.58 -20.88 13.19
C ILE A 127 6.99 -20.61 13.72
N VAL A 128 7.17 -19.57 14.51
CA VAL A 128 8.49 -19.14 15.02
C VAL A 128 9.28 -20.28 15.69
N PRO A 129 8.69 -21.12 16.56
CA PRO A 129 9.41 -22.22 17.19
C PRO A 129 9.89 -23.32 16.21
N LYS A 130 9.31 -23.36 15.00
CA LYS A 130 9.66 -24.34 13.96
C LYS A 130 10.78 -23.86 13.04
N LEU A 131 11.14 -22.59 13.12
CA LEU A 131 12.21 -21.98 12.32
C LEU A 131 13.58 -22.33 12.91
N SER A 132 14.59 -22.46 12.05
CA SER A 132 15.96 -22.62 12.53
C SER A 132 16.43 -21.36 13.26
N LYS A 133 17.27 -21.50 14.28
CA LYS A 133 17.85 -20.36 15.01
C LYS A 133 18.57 -19.40 14.09
N LEU A 134 19.28 -19.91 13.06
CA LEU A 134 19.98 -19.11 12.07
C LEU A 134 19.00 -18.24 11.26
N MET A 135 17.88 -18.82 10.83
CA MET A 135 16.86 -18.09 10.08
C MET A 135 16.24 -16.96 10.92
N VAL A 136 15.89 -17.26 12.18
CA VAL A 136 15.34 -16.25 13.10
C VAL A 136 16.34 -15.12 13.33
N HIS A 137 17.61 -15.45 13.58
CA HIS A 137 18.67 -14.45 13.80
C HIS A 137 18.91 -13.58 12.56
N SER A 138 19.01 -14.20 11.38
CA SER A 138 19.18 -13.49 10.12
C SER A 138 18.01 -12.56 9.85
N TRP A 139 16.78 -13.03 10.07
CA TRP A 139 15.57 -12.23 9.89
C TRP A 139 15.50 -11.06 10.86
N MET A 140 15.81 -11.29 12.15
CA MET A 140 15.85 -10.22 13.16
C MET A 140 16.91 -9.16 12.83
N SER A 141 18.09 -9.58 12.34
CA SER A 141 19.14 -8.64 11.92
C SER A 141 18.69 -7.82 10.71
N ALA A 142 18.03 -8.43 9.72
CA ALA A 142 17.50 -7.72 8.56
C ALA A 142 16.45 -6.68 8.97
N LEU A 143 15.50 -7.05 9.85
CA LEU A 143 14.48 -6.13 10.37
C LEU A 143 15.09 -4.96 11.18
N GLN A 144 16.15 -5.22 11.94
CA GLN A 144 16.86 -4.16 12.67
C GLN A 144 17.52 -3.16 11.71
N THR A 145 18.18 -3.67 10.66
CA THR A 145 18.81 -2.84 9.63
C THR A 145 17.76 -2.00 8.92
N GLU A 146 16.70 -2.61 8.43
CA GLU A 146 15.60 -1.90 7.75
C GLU A 146 14.99 -0.81 8.64
N ARG A 147 14.76 -1.11 9.93
CA ARG A 147 14.23 -0.13 10.88
C ARG A 147 15.19 1.04 11.10
N LEU A 148 16.50 0.79 11.17
CA LEU A 148 17.50 1.83 11.30
C LEU A 148 17.57 2.71 10.06
N GLU A 149 17.54 2.11 8.87
CA GLU A 149 17.52 2.82 7.59
C GLU A 149 16.30 3.74 7.48
N GLN A 150 15.10 3.21 7.77
CA GLN A 150 13.85 4.01 7.76
C GLN A 150 13.91 5.18 8.75
N LYS A 151 14.43 4.97 9.96
CA LYS A 151 14.58 6.04 10.95
C LYS A 151 15.63 7.06 10.55
N THR A 152 16.74 6.62 9.99
CA THR A 152 17.80 7.48 9.48
C THR A 152 17.29 8.37 8.36
N GLU A 153 16.63 7.78 7.38
CA GLU A 153 16.01 8.53 6.28
C GLU A 153 15.00 9.57 6.80
N ALA A 154 14.12 9.18 7.72
CA ALA A 154 13.15 10.09 8.31
C ALA A 154 13.82 11.27 9.05
N ILE A 155 14.97 11.06 9.71
CA ILE A 155 15.74 12.12 10.36
C ILE A 155 16.41 13.01 9.30
N LEU A 156 17.04 12.43 8.28
CA LEU A 156 17.70 13.19 7.22
C LEU A 156 16.70 14.07 6.46
N GLN A 157 15.48 13.58 6.20
CA GLN A 157 14.43 14.39 5.59
C GLN A 157 14.01 15.58 6.47
N ARG A 158 13.97 15.39 7.81
CA ARG A 158 13.71 16.50 8.75
C ARG A 158 14.86 17.52 8.75
N VAL A 159 16.11 17.05 8.79
CA VAL A 159 17.28 17.93 8.71
C VAL A 159 17.24 18.75 7.41
N LYS A 160 16.91 18.13 6.28
CA LYS A 160 16.72 18.81 5.01
C LYS A 160 15.57 19.82 5.06
N HIS A 161 14.43 19.46 5.66
CA HIS A 161 13.29 20.35 5.84
C HIS A 161 13.65 21.62 6.64
N PHE A 162 14.50 21.48 7.65
CA PHE A 162 15.00 22.58 8.47
C PHE A 162 16.35 23.17 7.97
N ASN A 163 16.57 23.15 6.66
CA ASN A 163 17.72 23.75 5.99
C ASN A 163 19.09 23.33 6.60
N GLY A 164 19.20 22.10 7.06
CA GLY A 164 20.42 21.53 7.65
C GLY A 164 20.53 21.66 9.16
N SER A 165 19.54 22.25 9.84
CA SER A 165 19.53 22.37 11.30
C SER A 165 19.24 21.03 11.99
N TRP A 166 20.25 20.44 12.60
CA TRP A 166 20.12 19.22 13.40
C TRP A 166 19.35 19.45 14.69
N GLU A 167 19.48 20.63 15.30
CA GLU A 167 18.80 20.99 16.53
C GLU A 167 17.28 21.03 16.34
N GLU A 168 16.80 21.72 15.29
CA GLU A 168 15.37 21.77 14.96
C GLU A 168 14.81 20.41 14.58
N ALA A 169 15.56 19.61 13.82
CA ALA A 169 15.19 18.24 13.49
C ALA A 169 15.10 17.35 14.74
N TYR A 170 15.98 17.53 15.72
CA TYR A 170 15.95 16.82 17.00
C TYR A 170 14.69 17.17 17.80
N PHE A 171 14.41 18.46 18.01
CA PHE A 171 13.19 18.89 18.71
C PHE A 171 11.90 18.43 18.02
N ALA A 172 11.85 18.53 16.70
CA ALA A 172 10.70 18.02 15.92
C ALA A 172 10.53 16.50 16.02
N THR A 173 11.62 15.76 16.25
CA THR A 173 11.60 14.32 16.46
C THR A 173 11.07 13.96 17.83
N LEU A 174 11.48 14.69 18.87
CA LEU A 174 11.01 14.50 20.26
C LEU A 174 9.53 14.84 20.42
N ALA A 175 9.06 15.90 19.77
CA ALA A 175 7.67 16.35 19.87
C ALA A 175 6.65 15.39 19.19
N ARG A 176 7.13 14.43 18.38
CA ARG A 176 6.31 13.44 17.68
C ARG A 176 6.21 12.08 18.39
N ASN A 177 7.02 11.83 19.40
CA ASN A 177 6.97 10.63 20.23
C ASN A 177 6.18 10.91 21.51
#